data_84cd1a9751a149c5270e018ff0527b13
#
_entry.id   84cd1a9751a149c5270e018ff0527b13
#
_cell.length_a   1.000
_cell.length_b   1.000
_cell.length_c   1.000
_cell.angle_alpha   90.00
_cell.angle_beta   90.00
_cell.angle_gamma   90.00
#
_symmetry.space_group_name_H-M   'P 1'
#
loop_
_entity.id
_entity.type
_entity.pdbx_description
1 polymer ?
#
loop_
_entity_poly.entity_id
_entity_poly.type
_entity_poly.pdbx_seq_one_letter_code
_entity_poly.pdbx_strand_id
1 'polypeptide(L)'
;MSTGVITSFTLIDFPSESEMTAFFVFMEQHVEELASDLRANGMTKFYTTRVFNKEGKFTVGNWLEYKDADSYAACDKIWAKFMDEKGNQLKVVRKVVPHRCVVQYDHT
;
A
#
# COMPACT_ATOMS: atom_id res chain seq x y z
N MET A 1 15.01 -21.21 -2.37
CA MET A 1 14.48 -21.18 -0.99
C MET A 1 13.95 -19.80 -0.68
N SER A 2 12.75 -19.73 -0.15
CA SER A 2 12.13 -18.44 0.17
C SER A 2 12.75 -17.83 1.42
N THR A 3 12.85 -16.51 1.47
CA THR A 3 13.38 -15.78 2.64
C THR A 3 12.36 -15.65 3.77
N GLY A 4 11.09 -15.96 3.50
CA GLY A 4 9.99 -15.72 4.42
C GLY A 4 9.48 -14.27 4.45
N VAL A 5 10.20 -13.34 3.82
CA VAL A 5 9.79 -11.94 3.71
C VAL A 5 8.64 -11.81 2.71
N ILE A 6 7.58 -11.12 3.12
CA ILE A 6 6.41 -10.88 2.27
C ILE A 6 6.44 -9.43 1.79
N THR A 7 6.19 -9.22 0.51
CA THR A 7 5.96 -7.88 -0.03
C THR A 7 4.54 -7.75 -0.55
N SER A 8 3.99 -6.56 -0.44
CA SER A 8 2.70 -6.22 -1.02
C SER A 8 2.92 -5.05 -1.97
N PHE A 9 2.47 -5.22 -3.19
CA PHE A 9 2.65 -4.24 -4.24
C PHE A 9 1.28 -3.99 -4.90
N THR A 10 0.71 -2.82 -4.65
CA THR A 10 -0.63 -2.49 -5.11
C THR A 10 -0.57 -1.32 -6.06
N LEU A 11 -1.03 -1.52 -7.29
CA LEU A 11 -1.20 -0.45 -8.27
C LEU A 11 -2.62 0.09 -8.19
N ILE A 12 -2.74 1.41 -8.19
CA ILE A 12 -4.01 2.11 -8.11
C ILE A 12 -4.06 3.09 -9.28
N ASP A 13 -5.00 2.88 -10.20
CA ASP A 13 -5.22 3.75 -11.35
C ASP A 13 -6.38 4.69 -11.08
N PHE A 14 -6.17 5.98 -11.35
CA PHE A 14 -7.18 7.02 -11.22
C PHE A 14 -7.54 7.57 -12.61
N PRO A 15 -8.79 8.02 -12.81
CA PRO A 15 -9.20 8.56 -14.11
C PRO A 15 -8.60 9.94 -14.43
N SER A 16 -8.17 10.68 -13.41
CA SER A 16 -7.57 12.00 -13.59
C SER A 16 -6.57 12.34 -12.49
N GLU A 17 -5.80 13.40 -12.74
CA GLU A 17 -4.83 13.91 -11.76
C GLU A 17 -5.53 14.40 -10.49
N SER A 18 -6.74 14.98 -10.59
CA SER A 18 -7.44 15.49 -9.42
C SER A 18 -7.86 14.38 -8.46
N GLU A 19 -8.30 13.22 -8.97
CA GLU A 19 -8.60 12.07 -8.12
C GLU A 19 -7.34 11.48 -7.49
N MET A 20 -6.24 11.42 -8.24
CA MET A 20 -4.96 10.98 -7.69
C MET A 20 -4.49 11.91 -6.58
N THR A 21 -4.61 13.22 -6.76
CA THR A 21 -4.27 14.22 -5.75
C THR A 21 -5.14 14.05 -4.50
N ALA A 22 -6.43 13.79 -4.67
CA ALA A 22 -7.34 13.52 -3.55
C ALA A 22 -6.89 12.30 -2.74
N PHE A 23 -6.39 11.25 -3.43
CA PHE A 23 -5.82 10.09 -2.76
C PHE A 23 -4.59 10.46 -1.94
N PHE A 24 -3.67 11.25 -2.48
CA PHE A 24 -2.49 11.69 -1.74
C PHE A 24 -2.85 12.52 -0.50
N VAL A 25 -3.83 13.41 -0.62
CA VAL A 25 -4.33 14.18 0.53
C VAL A 25 -4.92 13.29 1.60
N PHE A 26 -5.72 12.29 1.19
CA PHE A 26 -6.28 11.30 2.11
C PHE A 26 -5.17 10.53 2.84
N MET A 27 -4.16 10.05 2.11
CA MET A 27 -3.03 9.35 2.72
C MET A 27 -2.27 10.24 3.68
N GLU A 28 -1.99 11.48 3.31
CA GLU A 28 -1.28 12.43 4.17
C GLU A 28 -2.02 12.66 5.50
N GLN A 29 -3.35 12.70 5.47
CA GLN A 29 -4.16 12.88 6.67
C GLN A 29 -4.15 11.68 7.61
N HIS A 30 -3.99 10.47 7.09
CA HIS A 30 -4.23 9.24 7.86
C HIS A 30 -3.04 8.30 7.94
N VAL A 31 -2.03 8.45 7.10
CA VAL A 31 -0.97 7.44 6.95
C VAL A 31 -0.11 7.28 8.20
N GLU A 32 0.09 8.33 8.98
CA GLU A 32 1.03 8.27 10.11
C GLU A 32 0.54 7.31 11.20
N GLU A 33 -0.73 7.40 11.57
CA GLU A 33 -1.33 6.47 12.53
C GLU A 33 -1.34 5.04 12.00
N LEU A 34 -1.74 4.87 10.74
CA LEU A 34 -1.74 3.57 10.06
C LEU A 34 -0.33 2.97 10.04
N ALA A 35 0.66 3.74 9.62
CA ALA A 35 2.04 3.26 9.54
C ALA A 35 2.60 2.87 10.92
N SER A 36 2.24 3.61 11.96
CA SER A 36 2.63 3.30 13.34
C SER A 36 2.11 1.92 13.76
N ASP A 37 0.82 1.66 13.51
CA ASP A 37 0.21 0.37 13.82
C ASP A 37 0.83 -0.78 13.01
N LEU A 38 1.09 -0.54 11.74
CA LEU A 38 1.72 -1.54 10.88
C LEU A 38 3.15 -1.86 11.35
N ARG A 39 3.95 -0.84 11.69
CA ARG A 39 5.31 -1.04 12.19
C ARG A 39 5.30 -1.86 13.49
N ALA A 40 4.37 -1.60 14.39
CA ALA A 40 4.23 -2.35 15.63
C ALA A 40 3.92 -3.83 15.39
N ASN A 41 3.45 -4.19 14.20
CA ASN A 41 3.05 -5.55 13.84
C ASN A 41 3.91 -6.18 12.74
N GLY A 42 5.12 -5.66 12.51
CA GLY A 42 6.13 -6.31 11.68
C GLY A 42 6.27 -5.80 10.25
N MET A 43 5.64 -4.67 9.91
CA MET A 43 5.93 -3.99 8.65
C MET A 43 7.33 -3.35 8.74
N THR A 44 8.13 -3.56 7.72
CA THR A 44 9.50 -3.05 7.66
C THR A 44 9.70 -1.92 6.65
N LYS A 45 8.88 -1.87 5.61
CA LYS A 45 8.91 -0.79 4.60
C LYS A 45 7.49 -0.47 4.14
N PHE A 46 7.27 0.84 3.89
CA PHE A 46 6.02 1.32 3.32
C PHE A 46 6.32 2.56 2.49
N TYR A 47 6.13 2.45 1.17
CA TYR A 47 6.28 3.55 0.24
C TYR A 47 4.96 3.79 -0.49
N THR A 48 4.56 5.04 -0.58
CA THR A 48 3.51 5.47 -1.51
C THR A 48 4.22 6.18 -2.66
N THR A 49 4.09 5.65 -3.87
CA THR A 49 4.84 6.10 -5.03
C THR A 49 3.91 6.56 -6.13
N ARG A 50 4.41 7.45 -6.99
CA ARG A 50 3.75 7.82 -8.23
C ARG A 50 4.51 7.19 -9.40
N VAL A 51 3.80 6.48 -10.26
CA VAL A 51 4.39 5.94 -11.49
C VAL A 51 4.59 7.09 -12.48
N PHE A 52 5.82 7.35 -12.91
CA PHE A 52 6.13 8.52 -13.74
C PHE A 52 6.37 8.19 -15.21
N ASN A 53 6.55 6.92 -15.55
CA ASN A 53 6.93 6.51 -16.92
C ASN A 53 5.75 6.03 -17.77
N LYS A 54 4.53 6.31 -17.37
CA LYS A 54 3.31 5.96 -18.11
C LYS A 54 2.57 7.24 -18.47
N GLU A 55 2.87 7.77 -19.65
CA GLU A 55 2.25 8.99 -20.15
C GLU A 55 0.73 8.81 -20.25
N GLY A 56 -0.01 9.84 -19.82
CA GLY A 56 -1.47 9.81 -19.82
C GLY A 56 -2.11 8.93 -18.76
N LYS A 57 -1.31 8.37 -17.86
CA LYS A 57 -1.80 7.54 -16.75
C LYS A 57 -1.61 8.25 -15.41
N PHE A 58 -2.53 8.02 -14.49
CA PHE A 58 -2.48 8.57 -13.13
C PHE A 58 -2.45 7.39 -12.16
N THR A 59 -1.27 6.82 -11.99
CA THR A 59 -1.08 5.55 -11.27
C THR A 59 -0.21 5.75 -10.06
N VAL A 60 -0.69 5.22 -8.92
CA VAL A 60 0.03 5.16 -7.66
C VAL A 60 0.43 3.72 -7.38
N GLY A 61 1.62 3.52 -6.84
CA GLY A 61 2.04 2.22 -6.34
C GLY A 61 2.28 2.29 -4.85
N ASN A 62 1.57 1.48 -4.07
CA ASN A 62 1.86 1.26 -2.66
C ASN A 62 2.75 0.03 -2.54
N TRP A 63 3.91 0.21 -1.96
CA TRP A 63 4.89 -0.86 -1.74
C TRP A 63 5.08 -1.07 -0.25
N LEU A 64 4.81 -2.29 0.23
CA LEU A 64 5.01 -2.66 1.63
C LEU A 64 5.85 -3.91 1.73
N GLU A 65 6.59 -4.00 2.82
CA GLU A 65 7.41 -5.17 3.14
C GLU A 65 7.15 -5.56 4.59
N TYR A 66 6.98 -6.86 4.81
CA TYR A 66 6.70 -7.45 6.12
C TYR A 66 7.75 -8.51 6.42
N LYS A 67 8.20 -8.59 7.68
CA LYS A 67 9.31 -9.47 8.05
C LYS A 67 9.00 -10.96 7.85
N ASP A 68 7.71 -11.36 7.95
CA ASP A 68 7.29 -12.76 7.84
C ASP A 68 5.78 -12.85 7.54
N ALA A 69 5.29 -14.08 7.34
CA ALA A 69 3.88 -14.32 7.03
C ALA A 69 2.94 -13.94 8.18
N ASP A 70 3.37 -14.14 9.43
CA ASP A 70 2.54 -13.78 10.60
C ASP A 70 2.38 -12.27 10.70
N SER A 71 3.44 -11.52 10.43
CA SER A 71 3.39 -10.06 10.39
C SER A 71 2.48 -9.57 9.27
N TYR A 72 2.57 -10.19 8.10
CA TYR A 72 1.67 -9.88 6.98
C TYR A 72 0.21 -10.09 7.38
N ALA A 73 -0.12 -11.23 8.00
CA ALA A 73 -1.49 -11.55 8.41
C ALA A 73 -2.02 -10.54 9.44
N ALA A 74 -1.19 -10.15 10.42
CA ALA A 74 -1.56 -9.15 11.42
C ALA A 74 -1.79 -7.78 10.76
N CYS A 75 -0.90 -7.37 9.86
CA CYS A 75 -1.02 -6.10 9.15
C CYS A 75 -2.20 -6.07 8.18
N ASP A 76 -2.55 -7.19 7.56
CA ASP A 76 -3.72 -7.28 6.69
C ASP A 76 -5.01 -6.94 7.45
N LYS A 77 -5.13 -7.38 8.69
CA LYS A 77 -6.27 -7.01 9.55
C LYS A 77 -6.29 -5.53 9.88
N ILE A 78 -5.12 -4.93 10.10
CA ILE A 78 -4.99 -3.49 10.35
C ILE A 78 -5.43 -2.70 9.12
N TRP A 79 -5.02 -3.12 7.93
CA TRP A 79 -5.45 -2.52 6.66
C TRP A 79 -6.95 -2.61 6.47
N ALA A 80 -7.54 -3.78 6.74
CA ALA A 80 -8.98 -3.98 6.60
C ALA A 80 -9.76 -3.06 7.54
N LYS A 81 -9.33 -2.95 8.79
CA LYS A 81 -9.94 -2.04 9.77
C LYS A 81 -9.80 -0.57 9.34
N PHE A 82 -8.63 -0.18 8.85
CA PHE A 82 -8.38 1.17 8.35
C PHE A 82 -9.33 1.51 7.20
N MET A 83 -9.45 0.62 6.21
CA MET A 83 -10.34 0.84 5.08
C MET A 83 -11.82 0.87 5.50
N ASP A 84 -12.20 0.06 6.47
CA ASP A 84 -13.55 0.05 7.01
C ASP A 84 -13.89 1.36 7.73
N GLU A 85 -12.97 1.88 8.54
CA GLU A 85 -13.17 3.09 9.34
C GLU A 85 -12.98 4.38 8.53
N LYS A 86 -12.01 4.42 7.62
CA LYS A 86 -11.57 5.64 6.91
C LYS A 86 -11.85 5.63 5.42
N GLY A 87 -12.04 4.46 4.82
CA GLY A 87 -12.20 4.34 3.37
C GLY A 87 -13.37 5.14 2.81
N ASN A 88 -14.41 5.35 3.60
CA ASN A 88 -15.57 6.15 3.21
C ASN A 88 -15.23 7.63 2.96
N GLN A 89 -14.10 8.11 3.48
CA GLN A 89 -13.64 9.48 3.25
C GLN A 89 -12.97 9.65 1.90
N LEU A 90 -12.56 8.55 1.27
CA LEU A 90 -11.94 8.55 -0.04
C LEU A 90 -12.99 8.19 -1.10
N LYS A 91 -13.67 9.21 -1.63
CA LYS A 91 -14.77 9.05 -2.59
C LYS A 91 -14.30 9.34 -4.01
N VAL A 92 -13.28 8.59 -4.46
CA VAL A 92 -12.74 8.73 -5.81
C VAL A 92 -12.86 7.42 -6.56
N VAL A 93 -13.18 7.51 -7.85
CA VAL A 93 -13.18 6.34 -8.74
C VAL A 93 -11.73 5.88 -8.93
N ARG A 94 -11.49 4.60 -8.76
CA ARG A 94 -10.16 4.02 -8.92
C ARG A 94 -10.22 2.54 -9.22
N LYS A 95 -9.19 2.07 -9.91
CA LYS A 95 -8.99 0.64 -10.15
C LYS A 95 -7.82 0.18 -9.30
N VAL A 96 -8.02 -0.82 -8.45
CA VAL A 96 -7.00 -1.34 -7.52
C VAL A 96 -6.59 -2.74 -7.96
N VAL A 97 -5.29 -2.94 -8.18
CA VAL A 97 -4.73 -4.24 -8.55
C VAL A 97 -3.65 -4.61 -7.55
N PRO A 98 -3.98 -5.44 -6.55
CA PRO A 98 -3.01 -5.85 -5.54
C PRO A 98 -2.16 -7.03 -6.01
N HIS A 99 -0.91 -7.05 -5.57
CA HIS A 99 0.02 -8.16 -5.75
C HIS A 99 0.61 -8.52 -4.39
N ARG A 100 0.64 -9.80 -4.07
CA ARG A 100 1.22 -10.32 -2.84
C ARG A 100 2.35 -11.25 -3.23
N CYS A 101 3.54 -11.00 -2.71
CA CYS A 101 4.75 -11.71 -3.14
C CYS A 101 5.52 -12.25 -1.94
N VAL A 102 6.19 -13.38 -2.16
CA VAL A 102 7.18 -13.89 -1.22
C VAL A 102 8.56 -13.66 -1.83
N VAL A 103 9.46 -13.04 -1.09
CA VAL A 103 10.82 -12.81 -1.57
C VAL A 103 11.53 -14.16 -1.65
N GLN A 104 11.88 -14.58 -2.85
CA GLN A 104 12.57 -15.84 -3.09
C GLN A 104 14.06 -15.73 -2.84
N TYR A 105 14.65 -14.65 -3.35
CA TYR A 105 16.09 -14.37 -3.23
C TYR A 105 16.27 -12.90 -2.91
N ASP A 106 17.10 -12.60 -1.94
CA ASP A 106 17.54 -11.25 -1.63
C ASP A 106 18.93 -11.06 -2.23
N HIS A 107 19.05 -10.11 -3.15
CA HIS A 107 20.31 -9.84 -3.87
C HIS A 107 21.03 -8.61 -3.35
N THR A 108 20.59 -8.06 -2.22
CA THR A 108 21.21 -6.86 -1.62
C THR A 108 22.23 -7.16 -0.54
#